data_f3cd62fb58892c26984ad26ab95b0ef5
#
_entry.id   f3cd62fb58892c26984ad26ab95b0ef5
#
_cell.length_a   1.000
_cell.length_b   1.000
_cell.length_c   1.000
_cell.angle_alpha   90.00
_cell.angle_beta   90.00
_cell.angle_gamma   90.00
#
_symmetry.space_group_name_H-M   'P 1'
#
loop_
_entity.id
_entity.type
_entity.pdbx_description
1 polymer ?
#
loop_
_entity_poly.entity_id
_entity_poly.type
_entity_poly.pdbx_seq_one_letter_code
_entity_poly.pdbx_strand_id
1 'polypeptide(L)'
;MKRLSDKVAIITGGAAGIGLATAKRFVAEGAKVMLVDLQAEALDQAVETLGSDVVASCVADVTQAEQAAAYVKQTVEKFGKVDILFNNAGIEGAVDYMLDYPLEMFDKVMAVNVRGVWLGLQHAIPEMLKSGGGSIICTSSLAGLKGAKKASAYIASKHAVVGLVKSVAMEYAAKNIRINAINPGPISTRMIAALENAMAPGDAERAHQFMEASVPMRRYGAPDEVAKLVVFLASEESSYCTGTCFSVDGGMNAT
;
A
#
# COMPACT_ATOMS: atom_id res chain seq x y z
N MET A 1 -8.36 -8.63 -23.33
CA MET A 1 -8.41 -7.14 -23.22
C MET A 1 -7.65 -6.78 -21.95
N LYS A 2 -6.82 -5.73 -21.97
CA LYS A 2 -6.09 -5.30 -20.76
C LYS A 2 -7.08 -4.67 -19.77
N ARG A 3 -7.02 -5.08 -18.48
CA ARG A 3 -8.01 -4.69 -17.45
C ARG A 3 -7.95 -3.23 -17.02
N LEU A 4 -6.79 -2.57 -17.22
CA LEU A 4 -6.54 -1.19 -16.82
C LEU A 4 -6.18 -0.29 -18.00
N SER A 5 -6.67 -0.63 -19.22
CA SER A 5 -6.46 0.20 -20.41
C SER A 5 -6.94 1.63 -20.15
N ASP A 6 -6.09 2.60 -20.52
CA ASP A 6 -6.33 4.05 -20.38
C ASP A 6 -6.53 4.55 -18.93
N LYS A 7 -6.29 3.73 -17.91
CA LYS A 7 -6.31 4.14 -16.50
C LYS A 7 -4.98 4.79 -16.12
N VAL A 8 -5.05 5.76 -15.24
CA VAL A 8 -3.89 6.45 -14.64
C VAL A 8 -3.85 6.15 -13.15
N ALA A 9 -2.74 5.61 -12.69
CA ALA A 9 -2.54 5.17 -11.31
C ALA A 9 -1.42 5.94 -10.60
N ILE A 10 -1.63 6.24 -9.33
CA ILE A 10 -0.59 6.66 -8.39
C ILE A 10 -0.29 5.49 -7.46
N ILE A 11 0.99 5.18 -7.22
CA ILE A 11 1.43 4.13 -6.31
C ILE A 11 2.44 4.73 -5.32
N THR A 12 2.09 4.87 -4.05
CA THR A 12 3.02 5.28 -2.99
C THR A 12 3.81 4.08 -2.46
N GLY A 13 5.08 4.28 -2.11
CA GLY A 13 6.01 3.17 -1.83
C GLY A 13 6.24 2.34 -3.10
N GLY A 14 6.32 3.02 -4.25
CA GLY A 14 6.33 2.41 -5.58
C GLY A 14 7.67 1.85 -6.03
N ALA A 15 8.76 2.19 -5.34
CA ALA A 15 10.12 1.83 -5.76
C ALA A 15 10.51 0.39 -5.44
N ALA A 16 9.77 -0.32 -4.56
CA ALA A 16 10.15 -1.65 -4.11
C ALA A 16 8.94 -2.52 -3.70
N GLY A 17 9.19 -3.79 -3.40
CA GLY A 17 8.27 -4.72 -2.77
C GLY A 17 6.90 -4.81 -3.48
N ILE A 18 5.82 -4.69 -2.71
CA ILE A 18 4.44 -4.80 -3.20
C ILE A 18 4.13 -3.65 -4.19
N GLY A 19 4.61 -2.43 -3.91
CA GLY A 19 4.39 -1.27 -4.79
C GLY A 19 4.97 -1.49 -6.18
N LEU A 20 6.24 -1.88 -6.28
CA LEU A 20 6.89 -2.15 -7.56
C LEU A 20 6.27 -3.34 -8.30
N ALA A 21 5.92 -4.43 -7.57
CA ALA A 21 5.23 -5.57 -8.18
C ALA A 21 3.87 -5.17 -8.75
N THR A 22 3.14 -4.28 -8.05
CA THR A 22 1.89 -3.72 -8.53
C THR A 22 2.10 -2.85 -9.77
N ALA A 23 3.11 -1.99 -9.78
CA ALA A 23 3.45 -1.15 -10.93
C ALA A 23 3.70 -1.99 -12.18
N LYS A 24 4.50 -3.06 -12.05
CA LYS A 24 4.75 -4.02 -13.15
C LYS A 24 3.45 -4.57 -13.74
N ARG A 25 2.54 -4.99 -12.86
CA ARG A 25 1.25 -5.52 -13.31
C ARG A 25 0.34 -4.46 -13.90
N PHE A 26 0.30 -3.26 -13.32
CA PHE A 26 -0.51 -2.16 -13.84
C PHE A 26 -0.10 -1.77 -15.26
N VAL A 27 1.21 -1.65 -15.52
CA VAL A 27 1.76 -1.40 -16.87
C VAL A 27 1.40 -2.56 -17.83
N ALA A 28 1.57 -3.81 -17.40
CA ALA A 28 1.19 -4.97 -18.21
C ALA A 28 -0.30 -5.00 -18.56
N GLU A 29 -1.16 -4.50 -17.66
CA GLU A 29 -2.61 -4.36 -17.85
C GLU A 29 -3.03 -3.05 -18.56
N GLY A 30 -2.05 -2.22 -18.98
CA GLY A 30 -2.28 -1.05 -19.84
C GLY A 30 -2.48 0.27 -19.12
N ALA A 31 -2.20 0.34 -17.82
CA ALA A 31 -2.24 1.60 -17.08
C ALA A 31 -0.98 2.45 -17.31
N LYS A 32 -1.12 3.76 -17.16
CA LYS A 32 -0.02 4.70 -16.90
C LYS A 32 0.15 4.84 -15.40
N VAL A 33 1.41 4.94 -14.92
CA VAL A 33 1.70 4.87 -13.48
C VAL A 33 2.61 6.02 -13.06
N MET A 34 2.23 6.72 -12.00
CA MET A 34 3.09 7.61 -11.23
C MET A 34 3.59 6.84 -10.00
N LEU A 35 4.89 6.60 -9.93
CA LEU A 35 5.56 6.02 -8.77
C LEU A 35 5.95 7.11 -7.78
N VAL A 36 5.63 6.94 -6.50
CA VAL A 36 5.97 7.87 -5.43
C VAL A 36 6.77 7.14 -4.37
N ASP A 37 7.97 7.61 -4.06
CA ASP A 37 8.83 7.04 -3.02
C ASP A 37 9.82 8.11 -2.51
N LEU A 38 10.52 7.82 -1.41
CA LEU A 38 11.62 8.64 -0.90
C LEU A 38 12.95 8.37 -1.64
N GLN A 39 13.09 7.21 -2.27
CA GLN A 39 14.33 6.69 -2.83
C GLN A 39 14.44 7.03 -4.33
N ALA A 40 15.08 8.17 -4.65
CA ALA A 40 15.20 8.66 -6.03
C ALA A 40 15.83 7.63 -6.98
N GLU A 41 16.97 7.05 -6.60
CA GLU A 41 17.70 6.08 -7.44
C GLU A 41 16.85 4.82 -7.75
N ALA A 42 16.08 4.33 -6.75
CA ALA A 42 15.21 3.18 -6.94
C ALA A 42 14.00 3.51 -7.83
N LEU A 43 13.49 4.75 -7.75
CA LEU A 43 12.46 5.25 -8.65
C LEU A 43 12.98 5.33 -10.10
N ASP A 44 14.18 5.87 -10.31
CA ASP A 44 14.78 5.98 -11.64
C ASP A 44 14.97 4.59 -12.27
N GLN A 45 15.49 3.62 -11.52
CA GLN A 45 15.62 2.23 -11.96
C GLN A 45 14.26 1.59 -12.31
N ALA A 46 13.23 1.89 -11.52
CA ALA A 46 11.89 1.37 -11.78
C ALA A 46 11.29 1.98 -13.07
N VAL A 47 11.46 3.28 -13.29
CA VAL A 47 11.00 3.96 -14.52
C VAL A 47 11.75 3.43 -15.75
N GLU A 48 13.08 3.27 -15.67
CA GLU A 48 13.88 2.69 -16.76
C GLU A 48 13.42 1.27 -17.11
N THR A 49 13.18 0.44 -16.09
CA THR A 49 12.75 -0.96 -16.28
C THR A 49 11.34 -1.08 -16.86
N LEU A 50 10.42 -0.19 -16.49
CA LEU A 50 9.00 -0.28 -16.85
C LEU A 50 8.63 0.52 -18.10
N GLY A 51 9.47 1.45 -18.51
CA GLY A 51 9.30 2.30 -19.69
C GLY A 51 8.77 3.70 -19.37
N SER A 52 9.56 4.72 -19.70
CA SER A 52 9.29 6.13 -19.39
C SER A 52 8.09 6.73 -20.12
N ASP A 53 7.58 6.07 -21.15
CA ASP A 53 6.38 6.51 -21.88
C ASP A 53 5.10 6.31 -21.07
N VAL A 54 5.09 5.30 -20.20
CA VAL A 54 3.90 4.89 -19.42
C VAL A 54 4.12 4.99 -17.90
N VAL A 55 5.37 5.20 -17.45
CA VAL A 55 5.72 5.35 -16.04
C VAL A 55 6.46 6.66 -15.82
N ALA A 56 6.07 7.38 -14.78
CA ALA A 56 6.78 8.55 -14.26
C ALA A 56 7.01 8.37 -12.75
N SER A 57 7.90 9.17 -12.19
CA SER A 57 8.21 9.13 -10.76
C SER A 57 8.15 10.51 -10.12
N CYS A 58 7.86 10.53 -8.82
CA CYS A 58 7.92 11.70 -7.97
C CYS A 58 8.59 11.31 -6.64
N VAL A 59 9.71 11.95 -6.33
CA VAL A 59 10.34 11.81 -5.01
C VAL A 59 9.53 12.62 -4.01
N ALA A 60 8.88 11.93 -3.05
CA ALA A 60 8.04 12.60 -2.07
C ALA A 60 7.95 11.84 -0.74
N ASP A 61 7.92 12.60 0.35
CA ASP A 61 7.54 12.14 1.68
C ASP A 61 6.01 12.22 1.82
N VAL A 62 5.36 11.07 1.92
CA VAL A 62 3.90 10.98 2.06
C VAL A 62 3.36 11.63 3.33
N THR A 63 4.22 11.91 4.32
CA THR A 63 3.84 12.58 5.57
C THR A 63 3.68 14.09 5.42
N GLN A 64 4.15 14.69 4.30
CA GLN A 64 4.14 16.12 4.04
C GLN A 64 2.96 16.49 3.13
N ALA A 65 2.08 17.37 3.60
CA ALA A 65 0.85 17.72 2.87
C ALA A 65 1.14 18.33 1.50
N GLU A 66 2.14 19.22 1.44
CA GLU A 66 2.56 19.88 0.20
C GLU A 66 3.10 18.89 -0.83
N GLN A 67 3.84 17.86 -0.37
CA GLN A 67 4.38 16.82 -1.24
C GLN A 67 3.28 15.85 -1.69
N ALA A 68 2.30 15.58 -0.82
CA ALA A 68 1.12 14.80 -1.20
C ALA A 68 0.29 15.51 -2.28
N ALA A 69 0.08 16.81 -2.16
CA ALA A 69 -0.54 17.61 -3.20
C ALA A 69 0.30 17.61 -4.50
N ALA A 70 1.62 17.71 -4.36
CA ALA A 70 2.54 17.79 -5.50
C ALA A 70 2.53 16.53 -6.35
N TYR A 71 2.62 15.30 -5.78
CA TYR A 71 2.62 14.09 -6.61
C TYR A 71 1.26 13.86 -7.32
N VAL A 72 0.15 14.26 -6.71
CA VAL A 72 -1.17 14.19 -7.38
C VAL A 72 -1.21 15.18 -8.54
N LYS A 73 -0.79 16.43 -8.31
CA LYS A 73 -0.74 17.47 -9.35
C LYS A 73 0.16 17.05 -10.52
N GLN A 74 1.37 16.56 -10.25
CA GLN A 74 2.31 16.08 -11.28
C GLN A 74 1.72 14.91 -12.09
N THR A 75 0.94 14.03 -11.44
CA THR A 75 0.23 12.94 -12.14
C THR A 75 -0.76 13.49 -13.15
N VAL A 76 -1.58 14.48 -12.75
CA VAL A 76 -2.54 15.13 -13.64
C VAL A 76 -1.83 15.88 -14.77
N GLU A 77 -0.77 16.61 -14.47
CA GLU A 77 0.04 17.33 -15.50
C GLU A 77 0.65 16.37 -16.52
N LYS A 78 1.15 15.20 -16.07
CA LYS A 78 1.80 14.22 -16.94
C LYS A 78 0.83 13.35 -17.73
N PHE A 79 -0.29 12.93 -17.10
CA PHE A 79 -1.17 11.89 -17.65
C PHE A 79 -2.63 12.33 -17.82
N GLY A 80 -2.99 13.55 -17.39
CA GLY A 80 -4.29 14.18 -17.61
C GLY A 80 -5.36 13.90 -16.55
N LYS A 81 -5.23 12.87 -15.70
CA LYS A 81 -6.23 12.46 -14.70
C LYS A 81 -5.64 11.56 -13.64
N VAL A 82 -6.47 11.19 -12.64
CA VAL A 82 -6.19 10.12 -11.67
C VAL A 82 -7.41 9.20 -11.60
N ASP A 83 -7.25 7.92 -11.99
CA ASP A 83 -8.30 6.90 -11.90
C ASP A 83 -8.08 5.96 -10.70
N ILE A 84 -6.83 5.72 -10.31
CA ILE A 84 -6.45 4.75 -9.29
C ILE A 84 -5.44 5.37 -8.33
N LEU A 85 -5.66 5.16 -7.02
CA LEU A 85 -4.65 5.41 -5.99
C LEU A 85 -4.35 4.12 -5.24
N PHE A 86 -3.12 3.65 -5.30
CA PHE A 86 -2.62 2.61 -4.42
C PHE A 86 -1.79 3.22 -3.29
N ASN A 87 -2.45 3.49 -2.17
CA ASN A 87 -1.85 4.02 -0.93
C ASN A 87 -1.12 2.87 -0.21
N ASN A 88 0.15 2.65 -0.58
CA ASN A 88 0.90 1.48 -0.15
C ASN A 88 2.13 1.81 0.73
N ALA A 89 2.64 3.04 0.70
CA ALA A 89 3.75 3.45 1.56
C ALA A 89 3.48 3.13 3.04
N GLY A 90 4.46 2.56 3.72
CA GLY A 90 4.35 2.20 5.13
C GLY A 90 5.67 1.72 5.72
N ILE A 91 5.75 1.75 7.04
CA ILE A 91 6.88 1.25 7.83
C ILE A 91 6.37 0.34 8.96
N GLU A 92 7.22 -0.60 9.39
CA GLU A 92 6.95 -1.57 10.46
C GLU A 92 7.10 -0.99 11.87
N GLY A 93 7.98 0.01 12.03
CA GLY A 93 8.33 0.56 13.34
C GLY A 93 9.28 -0.33 14.13
N ALA A 94 9.34 -0.12 15.46
CA ALA A 94 10.14 -0.92 16.38
C ALA A 94 9.40 -2.20 16.81
N VAL A 95 10.17 -3.20 17.23
CA VAL A 95 9.68 -4.45 17.83
C VAL A 95 9.97 -4.40 19.32
N ASP A 96 9.03 -3.84 20.09
CA ASP A 96 9.23 -3.66 21.52
C ASP A 96 7.91 -3.73 22.30
N TYR A 97 8.00 -3.98 23.62
CA TYR A 97 6.83 -3.91 24.50
C TYR A 97 6.35 -2.47 24.66
N MET A 98 5.06 -2.31 24.95
CA MET A 98 4.39 -1.00 25.06
C MET A 98 5.12 -0.01 25.98
N LEU A 99 5.65 -0.47 27.11
CA LEU A 99 6.32 0.40 28.08
C LEU A 99 7.70 0.87 27.63
N ASP A 100 8.35 0.12 26.76
CA ASP A 100 9.71 0.38 26.27
C ASP A 100 9.70 0.94 24.82
N TYR A 101 8.51 1.07 24.23
CA TYR A 101 8.37 1.50 22.82
C TYR A 101 8.76 2.98 22.67
N PRO A 102 9.72 3.35 21.78
CA PRO A 102 10.14 4.74 21.61
C PRO A 102 9.01 5.61 21.06
N LEU A 103 8.69 6.71 21.75
CA LEU A 103 7.59 7.60 21.38
C LEU A 103 7.79 8.23 19.98
N GLU A 104 9.01 8.62 19.66
CA GLU A 104 9.38 9.14 18.34
C GLU A 104 9.13 8.13 17.20
N MET A 105 9.32 6.83 17.48
CA MET A 105 9.01 5.78 16.51
C MET A 105 7.50 5.57 16.39
N PHE A 106 6.74 5.68 17.47
CA PHE A 106 5.28 5.70 17.44
C PHE A 106 4.79 6.83 16.53
N ASP A 107 5.28 8.07 16.75
CA ASP A 107 4.91 9.24 15.95
C ASP A 107 5.24 9.04 14.48
N LYS A 108 6.42 8.49 14.18
CA LYS A 108 6.85 8.18 12.81
C LYS A 108 5.94 7.14 12.14
N VAL A 109 5.59 6.06 12.85
CA VAL A 109 4.67 5.02 12.33
C VAL A 109 3.30 5.64 12.03
N MET A 110 2.75 6.45 12.93
CA MET A 110 1.46 7.12 12.73
C MET A 110 1.52 8.14 11.60
N ALA A 111 2.61 8.89 11.48
CA ALA A 111 2.79 9.86 10.40
C ALA A 111 2.81 9.16 9.02
N VAL A 112 3.59 8.08 8.87
CA VAL A 112 3.70 7.40 7.57
C VAL A 112 2.44 6.58 7.28
N ASN A 113 2.05 5.68 8.21
CA ASN A 113 1.04 4.66 7.93
C ASN A 113 -0.41 5.20 7.99
N VAL A 114 -0.65 6.30 8.71
CA VAL A 114 -2.00 6.86 8.89
C VAL A 114 -2.12 8.22 8.21
N ARG A 115 -1.29 9.21 8.61
CA ARG A 115 -1.36 10.55 8.02
C ARG A 115 -1.02 10.52 6.52
N GLY A 116 -0.03 9.72 6.11
CA GLY A 116 0.29 9.55 4.69
C GLY A 116 -0.88 9.00 3.87
N VAL A 117 -1.60 8.00 4.40
CA VAL A 117 -2.82 7.48 3.77
C VAL A 117 -3.90 8.55 3.71
N TRP A 118 -4.13 9.29 4.80
CA TRP A 118 -5.09 10.38 4.85
C TRP A 118 -4.81 11.44 3.78
N LEU A 119 -3.57 11.91 3.68
CA LEU A 119 -3.17 12.93 2.70
C LEU A 119 -3.32 12.42 1.26
N GLY A 120 -2.98 11.16 1.00
CA GLY A 120 -3.23 10.56 -0.31
C GLY A 120 -4.71 10.56 -0.69
N LEU A 121 -5.60 10.17 0.23
CA LEU A 121 -7.06 10.24 0.05
C LEU A 121 -7.51 11.69 -0.20
N GLN A 122 -7.08 12.62 0.65
CA GLN A 122 -7.50 14.02 0.61
C GLN A 122 -7.18 14.70 -0.72
N HIS A 123 -6.04 14.38 -1.33
CA HIS A 123 -5.60 15.02 -2.57
C HIS A 123 -6.02 14.26 -3.84
N ALA A 124 -6.15 12.92 -3.79
CA ALA A 124 -6.56 12.16 -4.98
C ALA A 124 -8.08 12.18 -5.23
N ILE A 125 -8.90 12.15 -4.18
CA ILE A 125 -10.37 12.14 -4.32
C ILE A 125 -10.90 13.31 -5.14
N PRO A 126 -10.47 14.58 -4.95
CA PRO A 126 -10.93 15.69 -5.78
C PRO A 126 -10.65 15.51 -7.27
N GLU A 127 -9.52 14.91 -7.65
CA GLU A 127 -9.20 14.66 -9.05
C GLU A 127 -10.03 13.50 -9.63
N MET A 128 -10.28 12.46 -8.83
CA MET A 128 -11.18 11.37 -9.21
C MET A 128 -12.62 11.85 -9.41
N LEU A 129 -13.10 12.78 -8.58
CA LEU A 129 -14.44 13.38 -8.75
C LEU A 129 -14.56 14.13 -10.08
N LYS A 130 -13.52 14.82 -10.54
CA LYS A 130 -13.48 15.50 -11.83
C LYS A 130 -13.53 14.51 -13.01
N SER A 131 -12.97 13.31 -12.83
CA SER A 131 -12.92 12.24 -13.82
C SER A 131 -14.15 11.32 -13.80
N GLY A 132 -15.11 11.56 -12.89
CA GLY A 132 -16.35 10.76 -12.78
C GLY A 132 -16.25 9.50 -11.93
N GLY A 133 -15.19 9.32 -11.17
CA GLY A 133 -15.01 8.19 -10.26
C GLY A 133 -13.58 7.66 -10.21
N GLY A 134 -13.39 6.55 -9.47
CA GLY A 134 -12.06 5.95 -9.34
C GLY A 134 -12.03 4.76 -8.38
N SER A 135 -10.84 4.18 -8.23
CA SER A 135 -10.60 3.11 -7.27
C SER A 135 -9.40 3.41 -6.39
N ILE A 136 -9.60 3.37 -5.07
CA ILE A 136 -8.56 3.58 -4.08
C ILE A 136 -8.33 2.27 -3.32
N ILE A 137 -7.08 1.85 -3.25
CA ILE A 137 -6.67 0.68 -2.49
C ILE A 137 -5.66 1.13 -1.43
N CYS A 138 -5.93 0.81 -0.16
CA CYS A 138 -5.04 1.15 0.94
C CYS A 138 -4.40 -0.12 1.52
N THR A 139 -3.08 -0.13 1.67
CA THR A 139 -2.36 -1.23 2.29
C THR A 139 -2.50 -1.15 3.82
N SER A 140 -3.43 -1.93 4.37
CA SER A 140 -3.45 -2.29 5.77
C SER A 140 -2.47 -3.46 6.01
N SER A 141 -2.87 -4.47 6.74
CA SER A 141 -2.10 -5.68 7.05
C SER A 141 -3.03 -6.67 7.74
N LEU A 142 -2.64 -7.94 7.88
CA LEU A 142 -3.21 -8.83 8.89
C LEU A 142 -3.22 -8.17 10.28
N ALA A 143 -2.19 -7.36 10.57
CA ALA A 143 -2.08 -6.51 11.77
C ALA A 143 -3.16 -5.41 11.90
N GLY A 144 -3.94 -5.15 10.88
CA GLY A 144 -5.13 -4.28 10.94
C GLY A 144 -6.42 -5.02 11.34
N LEU A 145 -6.35 -6.35 11.52
CA LEU A 145 -7.46 -7.22 11.86
C LEU A 145 -7.21 -8.00 13.16
N LYS A 146 -5.95 -8.20 13.54
CA LYS A 146 -5.51 -8.99 14.71
C LYS A 146 -4.47 -8.22 15.52
N GLY A 147 -4.35 -8.56 16.80
CA GLY A 147 -3.26 -8.09 17.65
C GLY A 147 -2.01 -8.96 17.53
N ALA A 148 -0.85 -8.37 17.86
CA ALA A 148 0.40 -9.09 18.02
C ALA A 148 1.24 -8.44 19.15
N LYS A 149 2.05 -9.25 19.84
CA LYS A 149 2.97 -8.75 20.86
C LYS A 149 4.07 -7.90 20.21
N LYS A 150 4.55 -6.89 20.91
CA LYS A 150 5.69 -6.03 20.54
C LYS A 150 5.49 -5.22 19.24
N ALA A 151 4.25 -5.02 18.79
CA ALA A 151 3.94 -4.33 17.54
C ALA A 151 2.80 -3.30 17.72
N SER A 152 2.62 -2.76 18.93
CA SER A 152 1.45 -1.95 19.30
C SER A 152 1.23 -0.74 18.38
N ALA A 153 2.27 0.01 18.03
CA ALA A 153 2.19 1.17 17.14
C ALA A 153 1.77 0.76 15.72
N TYR A 154 2.40 -0.29 15.18
CA TYR A 154 2.05 -0.82 13.86
C TYR A 154 0.62 -1.34 13.81
N ILE A 155 0.21 -2.13 14.80
CA ILE A 155 -1.17 -2.64 14.96
C ILE A 155 -2.17 -1.47 14.97
N ALA A 156 -1.94 -0.47 15.83
CA ALA A 156 -2.80 0.71 15.91
C ALA A 156 -2.90 1.43 14.56
N SER A 157 -1.77 1.63 13.88
CA SER A 157 -1.74 2.30 12.58
C SER A 157 -2.52 1.54 11.50
N LYS A 158 -2.41 0.21 11.46
CA LYS A 158 -3.09 -0.61 10.44
C LYS A 158 -4.59 -0.78 10.72
N HIS A 159 -5.02 -0.77 12.00
CA HIS A 159 -6.44 -0.65 12.36
C HIS A 159 -7.01 0.73 11.98
N ALA A 160 -6.24 1.81 12.16
CA ALA A 160 -6.65 3.14 11.72
C ALA A 160 -6.89 3.21 10.21
N VAL A 161 -6.06 2.56 9.39
CA VAL A 161 -6.28 2.45 7.93
C VAL A 161 -7.59 1.74 7.61
N VAL A 162 -7.92 0.65 8.31
CA VAL A 162 -9.21 -0.05 8.15
C VAL A 162 -10.37 0.87 8.49
N GLY A 163 -10.25 1.65 9.56
CA GLY A 163 -11.27 2.65 9.96
C GLY A 163 -11.46 3.73 8.88
N LEU A 164 -10.35 4.28 8.35
CA LEU A 164 -10.40 5.27 7.27
C LEU A 164 -11.08 4.72 6.02
N VAL A 165 -10.70 3.51 5.58
CA VAL A 165 -11.30 2.86 4.41
C VAL A 165 -12.80 2.72 4.55
N LYS A 166 -13.29 2.25 5.69
CA LYS A 166 -14.72 2.08 5.93
C LYS A 166 -15.48 3.40 5.93
N SER A 167 -14.94 4.43 6.59
CA SER A 167 -15.59 5.75 6.67
C SER A 167 -15.62 6.44 5.32
N VAL A 168 -14.46 6.57 4.67
CA VAL A 168 -14.33 7.32 3.41
C VAL A 168 -15.05 6.61 2.26
N ALA A 169 -15.13 5.26 2.26
CA ALA A 169 -15.94 4.52 1.31
C ALA A 169 -17.43 4.91 1.40
N MET A 170 -17.97 5.08 2.60
CA MET A 170 -19.37 5.52 2.80
C MET A 170 -19.62 6.94 2.26
N GLU A 171 -18.63 7.83 2.37
CA GLU A 171 -18.76 9.23 1.92
C GLU A 171 -18.77 9.35 0.39
N TYR A 172 -18.04 8.47 -0.31
CA TYR A 172 -17.80 8.62 -1.76
C TYR A 172 -18.36 7.52 -2.64
N ALA A 173 -18.98 6.45 -2.09
CA ALA A 173 -19.57 5.37 -2.89
C ALA A 173 -20.61 5.88 -3.91
N ALA A 174 -21.49 6.81 -3.51
CA ALA A 174 -22.49 7.43 -4.40
C ALA A 174 -21.87 8.34 -5.48
N LYS A 175 -20.57 8.63 -5.39
CA LYS A 175 -19.79 9.41 -6.36
C LYS A 175 -18.92 8.52 -7.26
N ASN A 176 -19.23 7.22 -7.34
CA ASN A 176 -18.49 6.25 -8.15
C ASN A 176 -16.99 6.13 -7.76
N ILE A 177 -16.65 6.38 -6.48
CA ILE A 177 -15.30 6.12 -5.96
C ILE A 177 -15.38 4.93 -5.01
N ARG A 178 -14.68 3.86 -5.36
CA ARG A 178 -14.54 2.66 -4.53
C ARG A 178 -13.27 2.75 -3.70
N ILE A 179 -13.36 2.41 -2.42
CA ILE A 179 -12.23 2.49 -1.49
C ILE A 179 -12.18 1.19 -0.71
N ASN A 180 -11.07 0.44 -0.83
CA ASN A 180 -10.91 -0.86 -0.19
C ASN A 180 -9.54 -0.97 0.49
N ALA A 181 -9.43 -1.85 1.48
CA ALA A 181 -8.16 -2.22 2.09
C ALA A 181 -7.70 -3.59 1.59
N ILE A 182 -6.40 -3.75 1.42
CA ILE A 182 -5.76 -5.06 1.38
C ILE A 182 -5.09 -5.35 2.72
N ASN A 183 -5.13 -6.61 3.15
CA ASN A 183 -4.58 -7.07 4.41
C ASN A 183 -3.58 -8.22 4.15
N PRO A 184 -2.34 -7.90 3.70
CA PRO A 184 -1.32 -8.92 3.49
C PRO A 184 -0.91 -9.56 4.81
N GLY A 185 -0.64 -10.86 4.77
CA GLY A 185 0.15 -11.59 5.76
C GLY A 185 1.66 -11.37 5.55
N PRO A 186 2.52 -12.33 5.96
CA PRO A 186 3.95 -12.28 5.67
C PRO A 186 4.19 -12.36 4.17
N ILE A 187 4.78 -11.31 3.60
CA ILE A 187 5.12 -11.21 2.17
C ILE A 187 6.63 -11.04 2.05
N SER A 188 7.27 -11.82 1.18
CA SER A 188 8.71 -11.81 0.95
C SER A 188 9.18 -10.46 0.41
N THR A 189 9.54 -9.55 1.32
CA THR A 189 9.97 -8.16 1.07
C THR A 189 11.07 -7.77 2.03
N ARG A 190 11.74 -6.63 1.76
CA ARG A 190 12.72 -6.06 2.69
C ARG A 190 12.12 -5.78 4.09
N MET A 191 10.85 -5.37 4.16
CA MET A 191 10.17 -5.08 5.42
C MET A 191 10.09 -6.33 6.31
N ILE A 192 9.72 -7.49 5.75
CA ILE A 192 9.63 -8.72 6.53
C ILE A 192 11.02 -9.19 6.98
N ALA A 193 12.05 -9.06 6.14
CA ALA A 193 13.43 -9.39 6.51
C ALA A 193 13.94 -8.48 7.65
N ALA A 194 13.59 -7.19 7.65
CA ALA A 194 13.90 -6.29 8.74
C ALA A 194 13.18 -6.68 10.05
N LEU A 195 11.93 -7.11 9.96
CA LEU A 195 11.15 -7.61 11.08
C LEU A 195 11.76 -8.90 11.66
N GLU A 196 12.18 -9.85 10.83
CA GLU A 196 12.84 -11.09 11.24
C GLU A 196 14.12 -10.81 12.02
N ASN A 197 14.96 -9.89 11.52
CA ASN A 197 16.17 -9.45 12.20
C ASN A 197 15.87 -8.78 13.56
N ALA A 198 14.79 -7.99 13.65
CA ALA A 198 14.39 -7.33 14.89
C ALA A 198 13.79 -8.31 15.91
N MET A 199 13.10 -9.36 15.46
CA MET A 199 12.51 -10.41 16.31
C MET A 199 13.55 -11.35 16.90
N ALA A 200 14.61 -11.68 16.15
CA ALA A 200 15.69 -12.57 16.56
C ALA A 200 17.05 -12.01 16.10
N PRO A 201 17.62 -11.01 16.80
CA PRO A 201 18.91 -10.44 16.44
C PRO A 201 20.01 -11.52 16.38
N GLY A 202 20.66 -11.64 15.23
CA GLY A 202 21.70 -12.64 14.97
C GLY A 202 21.20 -14.03 14.56
N ASP A 203 19.89 -14.26 14.53
CA ASP A 203 19.28 -15.53 14.11
C ASP A 203 17.98 -15.30 13.31
N ALA A 204 18.06 -14.50 12.25
CA ALA A 204 16.92 -14.18 11.39
C ALA A 204 16.27 -15.43 10.75
N GLU A 205 17.07 -16.47 10.48
CA GLU A 205 16.59 -17.74 9.93
C GLU A 205 15.59 -18.42 10.88
N ARG A 206 15.85 -18.41 12.17
CA ARG A 206 14.92 -18.94 13.18
C ARG A 206 13.60 -18.14 13.22
N ALA A 207 13.69 -16.81 13.11
CA ALA A 207 12.49 -15.97 13.04
C ALA A 207 11.68 -16.26 11.76
N HIS A 208 12.38 -16.43 10.64
CA HIS A 208 11.78 -16.80 9.35
C HIS A 208 11.01 -18.12 9.45
N GLN A 209 11.66 -19.18 9.90
CA GLN A 209 11.06 -20.52 10.06
C GLN A 209 9.85 -20.50 11.00
N PHE A 210 9.93 -19.74 12.11
CA PHE A 210 8.82 -19.58 13.03
C PHE A 210 7.63 -18.88 12.38
N MET A 211 7.87 -17.79 11.66
CA MET A 211 6.81 -17.04 10.97
C MET A 211 6.22 -17.85 9.84
N GLU A 212 7.03 -18.52 9.03
CA GLU A 212 6.58 -19.41 7.95
C GLU A 212 5.71 -20.55 8.48
N ALA A 213 6.14 -21.17 9.59
CA ALA A 213 5.37 -22.23 10.25
C ALA A 213 4.03 -21.75 10.81
N SER A 214 3.88 -20.45 11.10
CA SER A 214 2.61 -19.85 11.56
C SER A 214 1.61 -19.62 10.44
N VAL A 215 2.05 -19.59 9.17
CA VAL A 215 1.17 -19.45 8.02
C VAL A 215 0.55 -20.82 7.68
N PRO A 216 -0.79 -20.95 7.59
CA PRO A 216 -1.41 -22.22 7.20
C PRO A 216 -0.89 -22.80 5.87
N MET A 217 -0.61 -21.94 4.87
CA MET A 217 -0.02 -22.36 3.59
C MET A 217 1.48 -22.68 3.67
N ARG A 218 2.12 -22.55 4.85
CA ARG A 218 3.52 -22.93 5.11
C ARG A 218 4.54 -22.27 4.20
N ARG A 219 4.28 -21.05 3.80
CA ARG A 219 5.19 -20.20 3.03
C ARG A 219 4.82 -18.74 3.14
N TYR A 220 5.75 -17.86 2.84
CA TYR A 220 5.44 -16.45 2.60
C TYR A 220 4.74 -16.26 1.27
N GLY A 221 3.92 -15.23 1.17
CA GLY A 221 3.39 -14.74 -0.09
C GLY A 221 4.46 -13.98 -0.88
N ALA A 222 4.38 -14.04 -2.20
CA ALA A 222 5.18 -13.19 -3.07
C ALA A 222 4.50 -11.83 -3.26
N PRO A 223 5.26 -10.71 -3.44
CA PRO A 223 4.69 -9.40 -3.76
C PRO A 223 3.73 -9.43 -4.95
N ASP A 224 3.99 -10.28 -5.93
CA ASP A 224 3.16 -10.49 -7.11
C ASP A 224 1.78 -11.08 -6.80
N GLU A 225 1.66 -11.91 -5.75
CA GLU A 225 0.37 -12.47 -5.33
C GLU A 225 -0.53 -11.36 -4.75
N VAL A 226 0.05 -10.40 -4.02
CA VAL A 226 -0.67 -9.21 -3.55
C VAL A 226 -1.04 -8.30 -4.73
N ALA A 227 -0.10 -8.08 -5.66
CA ALA A 227 -0.32 -7.24 -6.83
C ALA A 227 -1.50 -7.72 -7.71
N LYS A 228 -1.73 -9.04 -7.81
CA LYS A 228 -2.90 -9.60 -8.50
C LYS A 228 -4.22 -9.15 -7.90
N LEU A 229 -4.33 -9.13 -6.57
CA LEU A 229 -5.51 -8.63 -5.89
C LEU A 229 -5.67 -7.12 -6.08
N VAL A 230 -4.57 -6.36 -6.05
CA VAL A 230 -4.61 -4.90 -6.27
C VAL A 230 -5.10 -4.59 -7.68
N VAL A 231 -4.68 -5.35 -8.70
CA VAL A 231 -5.21 -5.22 -10.08
C VAL A 231 -6.71 -5.51 -10.13
N PHE A 232 -7.20 -6.56 -9.48
CA PHE A 232 -8.63 -6.85 -9.39
C PHE A 232 -9.39 -5.68 -8.77
N LEU A 233 -8.92 -5.16 -7.62
CA LEU A 233 -9.57 -4.04 -6.93
C LEU A 233 -9.51 -2.73 -7.72
N ALA A 234 -8.48 -2.53 -8.53
CA ALA A 234 -8.32 -1.37 -9.40
C ALA A 234 -9.21 -1.42 -10.66
N SER A 235 -9.66 -2.61 -11.06
CA SER A 235 -10.42 -2.85 -12.30
C SER A 235 -11.94 -2.83 -12.10
N GLU A 236 -12.68 -2.85 -13.20
CA GLU A 236 -14.14 -2.96 -13.20
C GLU A 236 -14.65 -4.33 -12.70
N GLU A 237 -13.78 -5.34 -12.61
CA GLU A 237 -14.14 -6.66 -12.05
C GLU A 237 -14.58 -6.56 -10.57
N SER A 238 -14.15 -5.51 -9.86
CA SER A 238 -14.53 -5.20 -8.48
C SER A 238 -15.54 -4.06 -8.35
N SER A 239 -16.35 -3.81 -9.38
CA SER A 239 -17.29 -2.67 -9.45
C SER A 239 -18.31 -2.61 -8.29
N TYR A 240 -18.57 -3.72 -7.62
CA TYR A 240 -19.47 -3.77 -6.44
C TYR A 240 -18.71 -3.96 -5.10
N CYS A 241 -17.38 -3.74 -5.09
CA CYS A 241 -16.54 -3.89 -3.90
C CYS A 241 -16.12 -2.52 -3.39
N THR A 242 -16.64 -2.08 -2.24
CA THR A 242 -16.19 -0.86 -1.54
C THR A 242 -16.33 -1.01 -0.03
N GLY A 243 -15.49 -0.34 0.76
CA GLY A 243 -15.49 -0.38 2.22
C GLY A 243 -15.01 -1.70 2.84
N THR A 244 -14.38 -2.57 2.06
CA THR A 244 -14.07 -3.95 2.45
C THR A 244 -12.56 -4.16 2.66
N CYS A 245 -12.23 -5.10 3.54
CA CYS A 245 -10.88 -5.59 3.81
C CYS A 245 -10.67 -6.93 3.10
N PHE A 246 -9.68 -7.01 2.23
CA PHE A 246 -9.35 -8.21 1.47
C PHE A 246 -8.04 -8.82 1.95
N SER A 247 -8.07 -10.01 2.55
CA SER A 247 -6.88 -10.70 3.04
C SER A 247 -6.13 -11.42 1.91
N VAL A 248 -4.79 -11.31 1.96
CA VAL A 248 -3.83 -12.09 1.16
C VAL A 248 -2.77 -12.59 2.12
N ASP A 249 -3.07 -13.63 2.89
CA ASP A 249 -2.36 -13.95 4.12
C ASP A 249 -2.07 -15.45 4.32
N GLY A 250 -2.29 -16.26 3.29
CA GLY A 250 -2.07 -17.71 3.36
C GLY A 250 -2.95 -18.43 4.38
N GLY A 251 -4.10 -17.82 4.75
CA GLY A 251 -5.07 -18.38 5.70
C GLY A 251 -4.91 -17.92 7.15
N MET A 252 -3.98 -17.03 7.47
CA MET A 252 -3.73 -16.59 8.86
C MET A 252 -4.91 -15.86 9.50
N ASN A 253 -5.81 -15.27 8.73
CA ASN A 253 -6.99 -14.60 9.26
C ASN A 253 -8.19 -15.54 9.51
N ALA A 254 -8.12 -16.76 9.02
CA ALA A 254 -9.18 -17.75 9.20
C ALA A 254 -9.15 -18.45 10.57
N THR A 255 -8.09 -18.18 11.38
CA THR A 255 -7.85 -18.81 12.69
C THR A 255 -8.03 -17.83 13.85
#